data_2ca73d1e0ee1e986fe0ed6889228ee79
#
_entry.id   2ca73d1e0ee1e986fe0ed6889228ee79
#
_cell.length_a   1.000
_cell.length_b   1.000
_cell.length_c   1.000
_cell.angle_alpha   90.00
_cell.angle_beta   90.00
_cell.angle_gamma   90.00
#
_symmetry.space_group_name_H-M   'P 1'
#
loop_
_entity.id
_entity.type
_entity.pdbx_description
1 polymer ?
#
loop_
_entity_poly.entity_id
_entity_poly.type
_entity_poly.pdbx_seq_one_letter_code
_entity_poly.pdbx_strand_id
1 'polypeptide(L)'
;MNETTNEQEVLLLRRKLDLLLRTGKLLMESAADTNRIERNMKRVAAYLGIPEEKLHIDIRWTMLMVNVSDEKHSFSKFQKCEKHGINMEAISKISKLSWRAIEQDYSLDKYEEELEKIARQERNYTPYVVAICTGFACGGFCKLFGGDWIAFLITAICTFVGFRTRARCIEFGINVYMSIAISAFLCTCLAYAFSFSGLSSTPYHPLLACTLYIVPGVPLINFVDDMIDNHLLVGITRAANTVMMVGGMAFGIAFALRLLVMNDVTIDQKFSELSMVPHDAYWVYAVAAAIAAMGFATIFNV
;
A
#
# COMPACT_ATOMS: atom_id res chain seq x y z
N MET A 1 37.66 13.26 34.09
CA MET A 1 36.23 13.31 34.38
C MET A 1 35.38 13.83 33.22
N ASN A 2 35.91 14.72 32.34
CA ASN A 2 35.14 15.27 31.19
C ASN A 2 35.04 14.36 29.96
N GLU A 3 36.01 13.49 29.68
CA GLU A 3 35.99 12.63 28.49
C GLU A 3 34.96 11.50 28.58
N THR A 4 34.89 10.83 29.74
CA THR A 4 33.92 9.75 29.96
C THR A 4 32.46 10.25 29.98
N THR A 5 32.21 11.47 30.44
CA THR A 5 30.87 12.10 30.41
C THR A 5 30.47 12.44 28.96
N ASN A 6 31.39 12.95 28.15
CA ASN A 6 31.15 13.28 26.76
C ASN A 6 30.89 12.01 25.89
N GLU A 7 31.60 10.92 26.15
CA GLU A 7 31.35 9.63 25.49
C GLU A 7 29.96 9.06 25.81
N GLN A 8 29.50 9.17 27.06
CA GLN A 8 28.18 8.70 27.47
C GLN A 8 27.06 9.55 26.84
N GLU A 9 27.21 10.87 26.75
CA GLU A 9 26.25 11.75 26.08
C GLU A 9 26.14 11.45 24.59
N VAL A 10 27.25 11.22 23.91
CA VAL A 10 27.30 10.84 22.49
C VAL A 10 26.63 9.47 22.27
N LEU A 11 26.85 8.50 23.16
CA LEU A 11 26.23 7.18 23.07
C LEU A 11 24.70 7.27 23.24
N LEU A 12 24.25 8.07 24.21
CA LEU A 12 22.83 8.32 24.44
C LEU A 12 22.17 9.00 23.24
N LEU A 13 22.81 10.01 22.67
CA LEU A 13 22.32 10.69 21.47
C LEU A 13 22.22 9.73 20.28
N ARG A 14 23.23 8.88 20.08
CA ARG A 14 23.19 7.85 19.04
C ARG A 14 22.01 6.91 19.21
N ARG A 15 21.71 6.45 20.43
CA ARG A 15 20.56 5.60 20.72
C ARG A 15 19.24 6.31 20.44
N LYS A 16 19.12 7.58 20.85
CA LYS A 16 17.93 8.40 20.55
C LYS A 16 17.69 8.52 19.04
N LEU A 17 18.74 8.80 18.25
CA LEU A 17 18.66 8.89 16.80
C LEU A 17 18.30 7.53 16.16
N ASP A 18 18.77 6.42 16.71
CA ASP A 18 18.40 5.08 16.23
C ASP A 18 16.89 4.82 16.42
N LEU A 19 16.35 5.13 17.57
CA LEU A 19 14.93 4.97 17.85
C LEU A 19 14.08 5.85 16.93
N LEU A 20 14.51 7.10 16.74
CA LEU A 20 13.85 8.03 15.83
C LEU A 20 13.82 7.51 14.38
N LEU A 21 14.97 7.06 13.87
CA LEU A 21 15.08 6.49 12.54
C LEU A 21 14.30 5.18 12.37
N ARG A 22 14.31 4.30 13.38
CA ARG A 22 13.52 3.06 13.36
C ARG A 22 12.03 3.36 13.31
N THR A 23 11.56 4.36 14.05
CA THR A 23 10.16 4.81 14.02
C THR A 23 9.78 5.32 12.63
N GLY A 24 10.58 6.21 12.04
CA GLY A 24 10.36 6.71 10.69
C GLY A 24 10.41 5.62 9.62
N LYS A 25 11.37 4.70 9.72
CA LYS A 25 11.48 3.55 8.81
C LYS A 25 10.22 2.69 8.82
N LEU A 26 9.70 2.34 9.99
CA LEU A 26 8.49 1.51 10.10
C LEU A 26 7.27 2.20 9.47
N LEU A 27 7.14 3.53 9.63
CA LEU A 27 6.08 4.30 8.99
C LEU A 27 6.24 4.31 7.45
N MET A 28 7.45 4.52 6.94
CA MET A 28 7.74 4.48 5.51
C MET A 28 7.46 3.10 4.91
N GLU A 29 7.91 2.04 5.56
CA GLU A 29 7.71 0.65 5.13
C GLU A 29 6.24 0.22 5.21
N SER A 30 5.41 0.95 5.98
CA SER A 30 3.96 0.77 6.08
C SER A 30 3.16 1.64 5.11
N ALA A 31 3.82 2.35 4.20
CA ALA A 31 3.24 3.26 3.21
C ALA A 31 2.49 4.47 3.80
N ALA A 32 2.96 5.03 4.92
CA ALA A 32 2.47 6.31 5.42
C ALA A 32 2.82 7.46 4.45
N ASP A 33 1.98 8.50 4.40
CA ASP A 33 2.29 9.75 3.73
C ASP A 33 3.44 10.49 4.43
N THR A 34 4.13 11.37 3.71
CA THR A 34 5.34 12.05 4.21
C THR A 34 5.05 12.93 5.41
N ASN A 35 3.94 13.66 5.40
CA ASN A 35 3.52 14.49 6.53
C ASN A 35 3.27 13.68 7.81
N ARG A 36 2.65 12.50 7.66
CA ARG A 36 2.42 11.61 8.79
C ARG A 36 3.73 11.09 9.36
N ILE A 37 4.69 10.75 8.50
CA ILE A 37 6.03 10.31 8.93
C ILE A 37 6.69 11.45 9.69
N GLU A 38 6.76 12.65 9.12
CA GLU A 38 7.41 13.80 9.72
C GLU A 38 6.79 14.20 11.05
N ARG A 39 5.45 14.31 11.14
CA ARG A 39 4.74 14.63 12.39
C ARG A 39 5.00 13.61 13.50
N ASN A 40 5.01 12.32 13.19
CA ASN A 40 5.32 11.30 14.19
C ASN A 40 6.78 11.37 14.62
N MET A 41 7.72 11.58 13.68
CA MET A 41 9.13 11.72 13.99
C MET A 41 9.40 12.96 14.86
N LYS A 42 8.81 14.12 14.54
CA LYS A 42 8.92 15.32 15.38
C LYS A 42 8.39 15.09 16.79
N ARG A 43 7.27 14.37 16.92
CA ARG A 43 6.69 14.01 18.23
C ARG A 43 7.62 13.09 19.02
N VAL A 44 8.19 12.09 18.38
CA VAL A 44 9.18 11.19 19.01
C VAL A 44 10.45 11.95 19.37
N ALA A 45 10.92 12.86 18.54
CA ALA A 45 12.07 13.70 18.86
C ALA A 45 11.82 14.58 20.09
N ALA A 46 10.65 15.19 20.21
CA ALA A 46 10.24 15.94 21.40
C ALA A 46 10.22 15.06 22.65
N TYR A 47 9.67 13.84 22.57
CA TYR A 47 9.73 12.85 23.65
C TYR A 47 11.18 12.50 24.03
N LEU A 48 12.07 12.36 23.05
CA LEU A 48 13.50 12.07 23.27
C LEU A 48 14.30 13.28 23.79
N GLY A 49 13.66 14.44 23.96
CA GLY A 49 14.29 15.68 24.39
C GLY A 49 15.21 16.30 23.32
N ILE A 50 14.93 16.06 22.04
CA ILE A 50 15.62 16.69 20.91
C ILE A 50 14.81 17.91 20.49
N PRO A 51 15.32 19.15 20.62
CA PRO A 51 14.63 20.36 20.20
C PRO A 51 14.36 20.37 18.70
N GLU A 52 13.19 20.84 18.28
CA GLU A 52 12.79 20.88 16.86
C GLU A 52 13.75 21.77 16.04
N GLU A 53 14.26 22.85 16.63
CA GLU A 53 15.19 23.79 16.01
C GLU A 53 16.54 23.14 15.62
N LYS A 54 16.91 22.08 16.31
CA LYS A 54 18.17 21.34 16.09
C LYS A 54 17.98 20.10 15.22
N LEU A 55 16.73 19.76 14.87
CA LEU A 55 16.37 18.54 14.17
C LEU A 55 16.07 18.83 12.70
N HIS A 56 16.81 18.16 11.81
CA HIS A 56 16.53 18.15 10.37
C HIS A 56 16.19 16.73 9.93
N ILE A 57 15.03 16.56 9.32
CA ILE A 57 14.54 15.28 8.80
C ILE A 57 14.46 15.40 7.28
N ASP A 58 15.17 14.53 6.54
CA ASP A 58 15.07 14.39 5.09
C ASP A 58 14.48 13.01 4.76
N ILE A 59 13.29 13.02 4.18
CA ILE A 59 12.54 11.82 3.81
C ILE A 59 12.65 11.66 2.29
N ARG A 60 13.18 10.52 1.85
CA ARG A 60 13.24 10.12 0.44
C ARG A 60 12.60 8.76 0.27
N TRP A 61 12.23 8.41 -0.94
CA TRP A 61 11.53 7.14 -1.20
C TRP A 61 12.21 5.90 -0.60
N THR A 62 13.54 5.79 -0.69
CA THR A 62 14.31 4.62 -0.22
C THR A 62 15.19 4.90 0.98
N MET A 63 15.21 6.12 1.47
CA MET A 63 16.14 6.53 2.52
C MET A 63 15.52 7.59 3.42
N LEU A 64 15.76 7.43 4.70
CA LEU A 64 15.43 8.40 5.73
C LEU A 64 16.73 8.90 6.34
N MET A 65 16.89 10.21 6.43
CA MET A 65 18.04 10.85 7.07
C MET A 65 17.55 11.75 8.19
N VAL A 66 18.27 11.70 9.29
CA VAL A 66 18.08 12.62 10.42
C VAL A 66 19.42 13.26 10.74
N ASN A 67 19.42 14.58 10.84
CA ASN A 67 20.54 15.34 11.36
C ASN A 67 20.11 16.08 12.63
N VAL A 68 20.96 16.01 13.65
CA VAL A 68 20.83 16.83 14.85
C VAL A 68 22.10 17.68 14.95
N SER A 69 21.94 18.99 14.86
CA SER A 69 23.04 19.94 14.87
C SER A 69 22.96 20.84 16.10
N ASP A 70 24.09 21.07 16.72
CA ASP A 70 24.32 22.08 17.74
C ASP A 70 25.41 23.05 17.26
N GLU A 71 25.66 24.16 17.96
CA GLU A 71 26.66 25.17 17.58
C GLU A 71 28.07 24.62 17.31
N LYS A 72 28.41 23.46 17.91
CA LYS A 72 29.75 22.88 17.83
C LYS A 72 29.78 21.51 17.11
N HIS A 73 28.68 20.79 17.05
CA HIS A 73 28.65 19.43 16.53
C HIS A 73 27.40 19.18 15.66
N SER A 74 27.58 18.36 14.64
CA SER A 74 26.48 17.89 13.80
C SER A 74 26.54 16.37 13.67
N PHE A 75 25.46 15.69 14.04
CA PHE A 75 25.35 14.25 13.94
C PHE A 75 24.30 13.89 12.89
N SER A 76 24.75 13.29 11.80
CA SER A 76 23.84 12.78 10.75
C SER A 76 23.80 11.27 10.80
N LYS A 77 22.61 10.72 10.68
CA LYS A 77 22.37 9.28 10.56
C LYS A 77 21.31 9.00 9.51
N PHE A 78 21.49 7.92 8.74
CA PHE A 78 20.55 7.52 7.71
C PHE A 78 20.15 6.07 7.87
N GLN A 79 18.93 5.80 7.42
CA GLN A 79 18.33 4.47 7.42
C GLN A 79 17.78 4.17 6.04
N LYS A 80 18.20 3.06 5.44
CA LYS A 80 17.64 2.57 4.18
C LYS A 80 16.27 1.93 4.42
N CYS A 81 15.31 2.23 3.55
CA CYS A 81 13.97 1.66 3.52
C CYS A 81 13.80 0.89 2.21
N GLU A 82 13.68 -0.43 2.30
CA GLU A 82 13.66 -1.30 1.11
C GLU A 82 12.27 -1.86 0.81
N LYS A 83 11.42 -1.93 1.82
CA LYS A 83 10.08 -2.49 1.70
C LYS A 83 9.04 -1.37 1.69
N HIS A 84 8.05 -1.49 0.84
CA HIS A 84 6.93 -0.57 0.78
C HIS A 84 5.65 -1.39 0.68
N GLY A 85 5.03 -1.67 1.81
CA GLY A 85 3.79 -2.42 1.89
C GLY A 85 2.76 -1.69 2.73
N ILE A 86 1.51 -1.64 2.28
CA ILE A 86 0.45 -0.96 3.04
C ILE A 86 0.17 -1.75 4.32
N ASN A 87 0.28 -1.08 5.48
CA ASN A 87 -0.06 -1.63 6.80
C ASN A 87 -0.62 -0.52 7.70
N MET A 88 -1.93 -0.31 7.62
CA MET A 88 -2.61 0.76 8.35
C MET A 88 -2.59 0.53 9.86
N GLU A 89 -2.60 -0.72 10.31
CA GLU A 89 -2.50 -1.06 11.73
C GLU A 89 -1.15 -0.62 12.31
N ALA A 90 -0.05 -0.91 11.62
CA ALA A 90 1.28 -0.50 12.07
C ALA A 90 1.39 1.04 12.17
N ILE A 91 0.88 1.77 11.16
CA ILE A 91 0.83 3.23 11.18
C ILE A 91 0.05 3.74 12.41
N SER A 92 -1.12 3.16 12.67
CA SER A 92 -1.95 3.53 13.81
C SER A 92 -1.27 3.25 15.14
N LYS A 93 -0.65 2.06 15.30
CA LYS A 93 0.05 1.66 16.52
C LYS A 93 1.27 2.55 16.81
N ILE A 94 2.06 2.87 15.78
CA ILE A 94 3.21 3.77 15.93
C ILE A 94 2.75 5.17 16.35
N SER A 95 1.69 5.68 15.72
CA SER A 95 1.13 6.99 16.09
C SER A 95 0.63 6.99 17.56
N LYS A 96 -0.06 5.94 17.99
CA LYS A 96 -0.50 5.79 19.38
C LYS A 96 0.69 5.63 20.34
N LEU A 97 1.73 4.90 19.95
CA LEU A 97 2.94 4.73 20.76
C LEU A 97 3.64 6.09 21.00
N SER A 98 3.76 6.92 19.96
CA SER A 98 4.39 8.23 20.07
C SER A 98 3.66 9.16 21.05
N TRP A 99 2.33 9.08 21.14
CA TRP A 99 1.54 9.82 22.11
C TRP A 99 1.68 9.25 23.53
N ARG A 100 1.53 7.93 23.68
CA ARG A 100 1.65 7.26 24.99
C ARG A 100 3.04 7.45 25.60
N ALA A 101 4.09 7.49 24.77
CA ALA A 101 5.44 7.72 25.25
C ALA A 101 5.60 9.07 25.96
N ILE A 102 4.91 10.11 25.45
CA ILE A 102 4.89 11.44 26.07
C ILE A 102 4.00 11.44 27.34
N GLU A 103 2.76 10.94 27.21
CA GLU A 103 1.76 10.99 28.28
C GLU A 103 2.15 10.18 29.52
N GLN A 104 2.85 9.06 29.33
CA GLN A 104 3.22 8.12 30.39
C GLN A 104 4.71 8.16 30.73
N ASP A 105 5.45 9.11 30.20
CA ASP A 105 6.90 9.29 30.41
C ASP A 105 7.68 7.97 30.31
N TYR A 106 7.59 7.32 29.13
CA TYR A 106 8.25 6.03 28.92
C TYR A 106 9.77 6.16 29.05
N SER A 107 10.42 5.15 29.65
CA SER A 107 11.86 5.00 29.52
C SER A 107 12.24 4.65 28.05
N LEU A 108 13.48 4.94 27.66
CA LEU A 108 13.98 4.59 26.32
C LEU A 108 13.85 3.08 26.05
N ASP A 109 14.13 2.24 27.06
CA ASP A 109 14.02 0.78 26.97
C ASP A 109 12.59 0.33 26.69
N LYS A 110 11.62 0.93 27.41
CA LYS A 110 10.20 0.63 27.22
C LYS A 110 9.71 1.07 25.83
N TYR A 111 10.14 2.24 25.36
CA TYR A 111 9.79 2.70 24.00
C TYR A 111 10.36 1.77 22.94
N GLU A 112 11.62 1.35 23.09
CA GLU A 112 12.29 0.44 22.17
C GLU A 112 11.59 -0.92 22.14
N GLU A 113 11.22 -1.48 23.30
CA GLU A 113 10.48 -2.74 23.42
C GLU A 113 9.12 -2.66 22.71
N GLU A 114 8.34 -1.61 22.95
CA GLU A 114 7.04 -1.43 22.30
C GLU A 114 7.17 -1.23 20.77
N LEU A 115 8.18 -0.49 20.33
CA LEU A 115 8.47 -0.31 18.91
C LEU A 115 8.87 -1.64 18.24
N GLU A 116 9.67 -2.46 18.93
CA GLU A 116 10.07 -3.78 18.45
C GLU A 116 8.87 -4.75 18.37
N LYS A 117 7.95 -4.71 19.32
CA LYS A 117 6.69 -5.48 19.27
C LYS A 117 5.88 -5.13 18.01
N ILE A 118 5.77 -3.83 17.70
CA ILE A 118 5.07 -3.39 16.48
C ILE A 118 5.83 -3.86 15.23
N ALA A 119 7.16 -3.76 15.22
CA ALA A 119 7.99 -4.15 14.08
C ALA A 119 7.93 -5.65 13.76
N ARG A 120 7.82 -6.50 14.80
CA ARG A 120 7.74 -7.97 14.67
C ARG A 120 6.33 -8.48 14.50
N GLN A 121 5.33 -7.62 14.64
CA GLN A 121 3.95 -8.05 14.53
C GLN A 121 3.65 -8.56 13.13
N GLU A 122 3.18 -9.79 13.03
CA GLU A 122 2.66 -10.35 11.80
C GLU A 122 1.36 -9.64 11.38
N ARG A 123 1.02 -9.75 10.11
CA ARG A 123 -0.26 -9.25 9.60
C ARG A 123 -1.42 -10.01 10.25
N ASN A 124 -2.53 -9.32 10.49
CA ASN A 124 -3.72 -9.90 11.11
C ASN A 124 -4.34 -11.02 10.28
N TYR A 125 -4.12 -11.00 8.97
CA TYR A 125 -4.75 -11.92 8.04
C TYR A 125 -3.72 -12.76 7.30
N THR A 126 -4.00 -14.05 7.16
CA THR A 126 -3.15 -14.95 6.38
C THR A 126 -3.22 -14.58 4.89
N PRO A 127 -2.18 -14.88 4.09
CA PRO A 127 -2.15 -14.56 2.67
C PRO A 127 -3.33 -15.14 1.87
N TYR A 128 -3.88 -16.27 2.29
CA TYR A 128 -5.04 -16.89 1.66
C TYR A 128 -6.33 -16.13 1.96
N VAL A 129 -6.52 -15.71 3.21
CA VAL A 129 -7.67 -14.88 3.61
C VAL A 129 -7.66 -13.56 2.86
N VAL A 130 -6.50 -12.90 2.78
CA VAL A 130 -6.35 -11.66 1.99
C VAL A 130 -6.71 -11.91 0.53
N ALA A 131 -6.25 -13.00 -0.10
CA ALA A 131 -6.55 -13.30 -1.48
C ALA A 131 -8.05 -13.54 -1.73
N ILE A 132 -8.73 -14.26 -0.83
CA ILE A 132 -10.17 -14.50 -0.89
C ILE A 132 -10.94 -13.18 -0.74
N CYS A 133 -10.62 -12.40 0.29
CA CYS A 133 -11.26 -11.10 0.54
C CYS A 133 -11.04 -10.12 -0.61
N THR A 134 -9.83 -10.13 -1.23
CA THR A 134 -9.53 -9.34 -2.44
C THR A 134 -10.43 -9.76 -3.61
N GLY A 135 -10.65 -11.06 -3.78
CA GLY A 135 -11.58 -11.60 -4.78
C GLY A 135 -12.99 -11.06 -4.58
N PHE A 136 -13.51 -11.15 -3.37
CA PHE A 136 -14.83 -10.60 -3.03
C PHE A 136 -14.91 -9.08 -3.18
N ALA A 137 -13.82 -8.37 -2.85
CA ALA A 137 -13.76 -6.92 -3.06
C ALA A 137 -13.93 -6.54 -4.54
N CYS A 138 -13.20 -7.19 -5.43
CA CYS A 138 -13.33 -6.96 -6.86
C CYS A 138 -14.68 -7.45 -7.41
N GLY A 139 -15.21 -8.55 -6.87
CA GLY A 139 -16.59 -8.99 -7.15
C GLY A 139 -17.62 -7.94 -6.76
N GLY A 140 -17.48 -7.32 -5.59
CA GLY A 140 -18.32 -6.21 -5.15
C GLY A 140 -18.29 -5.04 -6.14
N PHE A 141 -17.12 -4.65 -6.63
CA PHE A 141 -17.01 -3.63 -7.68
C PHE A 141 -17.64 -4.08 -9.01
N CYS A 142 -17.51 -5.35 -9.39
CA CYS A 142 -18.17 -5.88 -10.56
C CYS A 142 -19.69 -5.68 -10.45
N LYS A 143 -20.28 -5.95 -9.27
CA LYS A 143 -21.68 -5.71 -8.99
C LYS A 143 -22.06 -4.23 -9.06
N LEU A 144 -21.21 -3.34 -8.51
CA LEU A 144 -21.40 -1.88 -8.58
C LEU A 144 -21.38 -1.35 -10.02
N PHE A 145 -20.66 -2.00 -10.91
CA PHE A 145 -20.62 -1.67 -12.34
C PHE A 145 -21.81 -2.25 -13.13
N GLY A 146 -22.78 -2.87 -12.48
CA GLY A 146 -23.96 -3.43 -13.13
C GLY A 146 -23.86 -4.93 -13.45
N GLY A 147 -22.81 -5.61 -13.02
CA GLY A 147 -22.65 -7.06 -13.18
C GLY A 147 -23.70 -7.84 -12.38
N ASP A 148 -24.06 -9.03 -12.85
CA ASP A 148 -24.93 -9.96 -12.11
C ASP A 148 -24.15 -10.69 -10.99
N TRP A 149 -24.83 -11.49 -10.17
CA TRP A 149 -24.18 -12.23 -9.09
C TRP A 149 -23.24 -13.34 -9.58
N ILE A 150 -23.44 -13.84 -10.79
CA ILE A 150 -22.56 -14.83 -11.42
C ILE A 150 -21.29 -14.11 -11.89
N ALA A 151 -21.40 -12.93 -12.50
CA ALA A 151 -20.25 -12.08 -12.84
C ALA A 151 -19.44 -11.70 -11.59
N PHE A 152 -20.12 -11.41 -10.47
CA PHE A 152 -19.46 -11.20 -9.17
C PHE A 152 -18.58 -12.39 -8.78
N LEU A 153 -19.10 -13.63 -8.82
CA LEU A 153 -18.35 -14.83 -8.46
C LEU A 153 -17.20 -15.11 -9.44
N ILE A 154 -17.42 -14.95 -10.73
CA ILE A 154 -16.38 -15.08 -11.76
C ILE A 154 -15.26 -14.08 -11.48
N THR A 155 -15.59 -12.83 -11.22
CA THR A 155 -14.61 -11.79 -10.88
C THR A 155 -13.82 -12.18 -9.63
N ALA A 156 -14.49 -12.67 -8.59
CA ALA A 156 -13.84 -13.09 -7.36
C ALA A 156 -12.82 -14.22 -7.60
N ILE A 157 -13.18 -15.21 -8.41
CA ILE A 157 -12.28 -16.32 -8.77
C ILE A 157 -11.08 -15.82 -9.59
N CYS A 158 -11.32 -15.02 -10.63
CA CYS A 158 -10.26 -14.48 -11.48
C CYS A 158 -9.28 -13.62 -10.68
N THR A 159 -9.81 -12.76 -9.80
CA THR A 159 -9.01 -11.92 -8.90
C THR A 159 -8.19 -12.76 -7.92
N PHE A 160 -8.79 -13.77 -7.30
CA PHE A 160 -8.07 -14.69 -6.40
C PHE A 160 -6.87 -15.33 -7.08
N VAL A 161 -7.06 -15.88 -8.28
CA VAL A 161 -5.99 -16.50 -9.07
C VAL A 161 -4.92 -15.47 -9.42
N GLY A 162 -5.30 -14.30 -9.90
CA GLY A 162 -4.36 -13.24 -10.25
C GLY A 162 -3.57 -12.72 -9.04
N PHE A 163 -4.23 -12.51 -7.91
CA PHE A 163 -3.57 -12.08 -6.67
C PHE A 163 -2.53 -13.10 -6.21
N ARG A 164 -2.88 -14.40 -6.24
CA ARG A 164 -1.95 -15.48 -5.90
C ARG A 164 -0.79 -15.59 -6.89
N THR A 165 -1.07 -15.42 -8.17
CA THR A 165 -0.01 -15.40 -9.21
C THR A 165 0.96 -14.25 -8.96
N ARG A 166 0.47 -13.03 -8.71
CA ARG A 166 1.32 -11.87 -8.37
C ARG A 166 2.20 -12.15 -7.17
N ALA A 167 1.63 -12.70 -6.10
CA ALA A 167 2.38 -13.04 -4.89
C ALA A 167 3.50 -14.05 -5.19
N ARG A 168 3.20 -15.11 -5.96
CA ARG A 168 4.19 -16.11 -6.38
C ARG A 168 5.30 -15.52 -7.27
N CYS A 169 4.94 -14.66 -8.22
CA CYS A 169 5.94 -13.97 -9.04
C CYS A 169 6.93 -13.17 -8.20
N ILE A 170 6.45 -12.47 -7.17
CA ILE A 170 7.30 -11.71 -6.24
C ILE A 170 8.17 -12.66 -5.40
N GLU A 171 7.62 -13.77 -4.90
CA GLU A 171 8.38 -14.80 -4.17
C GLU A 171 9.51 -15.41 -5.02
N PHE A 172 9.31 -15.56 -6.33
CA PHE A 172 10.33 -16.00 -7.28
C PHE A 172 11.34 -14.90 -7.68
N GLY A 173 11.25 -13.71 -7.08
CA GLY A 173 12.15 -12.60 -7.36
C GLY A 173 11.87 -11.83 -8.65
N ILE A 174 10.70 -12.04 -9.26
CA ILE A 174 10.28 -11.28 -10.45
C ILE A 174 9.99 -9.84 -10.02
N ASN A 175 10.41 -8.89 -10.84
CA ASN A 175 10.17 -7.46 -10.61
C ASN A 175 8.68 -7.17 -10.39
N VAL A 176 8.37 -6.25 -9.47
CA VAL A 176 7.00 -5.90 -9.06
C VAL A 176 6.13 -5.49 -10.25
N TYR A 177 6.66 -4.68 -11.17
CA TYR A 177 5.90 -4.20 -12.34
C TYR A 177 5.60 -5.33 -13.34
N MET A 178 6.55 -6.24 -13.54
CA MET A 178 6.33 -7.45 -14.35
C MET A 178 5.31 -8.38 -13.69
N SER A 179 5.38 -8.55 -12.37
CA SER A 179 4.41 -9.34 -11.62
C SER A 179 2.98 -8.78 -11.73
N ILE A 180 2.85 -7.45 -11.77
CA ILE A 180 1.60 -6.74 -12.04
C ILE A 180 1.10 -7.05 -13.46
N ALA A 181 1.96 -6.93 -14.48
CA ALA A 181 1.59 -7.18 -15.87
C ALA A 181 1.14 -8.63 -16.10
N ILE A 182 1.90 -9.60 -15.57
CA ILE A 182 1.57 -11.04 -15.65
C ILE A 182 0.22 -11.33 -14.97
N SER A 183 0.01 -10.75 -13.80
CA SER A 183 -1.22 -10.94 -13.05
C SER A 183 -2.43 -10.33 -13.75
N ALA A 184 -2.31 -9.10 -14.28
CA ALA A 184 -3.35 -8.44 -15.05
C ALA A 184 -3.69 -9.22 -16.32
N PHE A 185 -2.67 -9.67 -17.07
CA PHE A 185 -2.82 -10.51 -18.23
C PHE A 185 -3.62 -11.79 -17.92
N LEU A 186 -3.22 -12.52 -16.88
CA LEU A 186 -3.88 -13.76 -16.49
C LEU A 186 -5.33 -13.54 -16.06
N CYS A 187 -5.61 -12.52 -15.24
CA CYS A 187 -6.96 -12.17 -14.83
C CYS A 187 -7.86 -11.89 -16.04
N THR A 188 -7.36 -11.08 -16.97
CA THR A 188 -8.11 -10.72 -18.19
C THR A 188 -8.39 -11.93 -19.06
N CYS A 189 -7.40 -12.80 -19.29
CA CYS A 189 -7.59 -14.04 -20.04
C CYS A 189 -8.61 -14.98 -19.39
N LEU A 190 -8.55 -15.16 -18.07
CA LEU A 190 -9.51 -15.99 -17.33
C LEU A 190 -10.92 -15.42 -17.38
N ALA A 191 -11.08 -14.12 -17.13
CA ALA A 191 -12.38 -13.46 -17.20
C ALA A 191 -12.99 -13.57 -18.60
N TYR A 192 -12.19 -13.44 -19.64
CA TYR A 192 -12.64 -13.67 -21.01
C TYR A 192 -13.04 -15.12 -21.27
N ALA A 193 -12.24 -16.09 -20.81
CA ALA A 193 -12.60 -17.51 -20.96
C ALA A 193 -13.95 -17.83 -20.31
N PHE A 194 -14.23 -17.26 -19.16
CA PHE A 194 -15.53 -17.40 -18.50
C PHE A 194 -16.68 -16.71 -19.25
N SER A 195 -16.42 -15.70 -20.07
CA SER A 195 -17.49 -15.05 -20.85
C SER A 195 -18.17 -15.98 -21.85
N PHE A 196 -17.47 -17.06 -22.26
CA PHE A 196 -18.05 -18.08 -23.15
C PHE A 196 -18.88 -19.14 -22.41
N SER A 197 -18.88 -19.16 -21.08
CA SER A 197 -19.61 -20.17 -20.31
C SER A 197 -21.12 -20.07 -20.43
N GLY A 198 -21.65 -18.93 -20.86
CA GLY A 198 -23.08 -18.66 -20.93
C GLY A 198 -23.80 -18.60 -19.58
N LEU A 199 -23.03 -18.63 -18.46
CA LEU A 199 -23.59 -18.67 -17.11
C LEU A 199 -24.10 -17.30 -16.64
N SER A 200 -23.47 -16.22 -17.08
CA SER A 200 -23.76 -14.84 -16.66
C SER A 200 -24.52 -14.08 -17.74
N SER A 201 -25.51 -13.28 -17.31
CA SER A 201 -26.19 -12.33 -18.20
C SER A 201 -25.32 -11.10 -18.53
N THR A 202 -24.27 -10.88 -17.75
CA THR A 202 -23.34 -9.76 -17.92
C THR A 202 -21.87 -10.26 -18.04
N PRO A 203 -21.55 -11.06 -19.06
CA PRO A 203 -20.32 -11.85 -19.12
C PRO A 203 -19.02 -11.03 -19.26
N TYR A 204 -19.11 -9.75 -19.67
CA TYR A 204 -17.93 -8.89 -19.89
C TYR A 204 -17.61 -7.98 -18.69
N HIS A 205 -18.49 -7.84 -17.70
CA HIS A 205 -18.23 -7.04 -16.48
C HIS A 205 -17.03 -7.55 -15.68
N PRO A 206 -16.77 -8.88 -15.57
CA PRO A 206 -15.57 -9.40 -14.92
C PRO A 206 -14.26 -8.87 -15.52
N LEU A 207 -14.18 -8.61 -16.82
CA LEU A 207 -13.00 -8.08 -17.50
C LEU A 207 -12.59 -6.70 -16.96
N LEU A 208 -13.56 -5.87 -16.57
CA LEU A 208 -13.33 -4.54 -15.99
C LEU A 208 -12.90 -4.61 -14.54
N ALA A 209 -13.48 -5.54 -13.78
CA ALA A 209 -13.37 -5.53 -12.33
C ALA A 209 -12.26 -6.44 -11.78
N CYS A 210 -11.88 -7.51 -12.48
CA CYS A 210 -10.95 -8.51 -11.97
C CYS A 210 -9.53 -8.00 -11.69
N THR A 211 -9.14 -6.85 -12.27
CA THR A 211 -7.82 -6.23 -12.12
C THR A 211 -7.81 -5.05 -11.14
N LEU A 212 -8.95 -4.65 -10.58
CA LEU A 212 -9.06 -3.46 -9.71
C LEU A 212 -8.18 -3.52 -8.46
N TYR A 213 -7.87 -4.71 -7.95
CA TYR A 213 -6.96 -4.85 -6.80
C TYR A 213 -5.52 -4.42 -7.11
N ILE A 214 -5.16 -4.29 -8.38
CA ILE A 214 -3.82 -3.85 -8.81
C ILE A 214 -3.73 -2.33 -8.82
N VAL A 215 -4.86 -1.62 -8.93
CA VAL A 215 -4.90 -0.15 -8.98
C VAL A 215 -4.20 0.41 -7.74
N PRO A 216 -3.14 1.20 -7.90
CA PRO A 216 -2.32 1.69 -6.80
C PRO A 216 -2.97 2.90 -6.10
N GLY A 217 -4.14 2.72 -5.47
CA GLY A 217 -4.92 3.80 -4.88
C GLY A 217 -4.18 4.56 -3.79
N VAL A 218 -3.56 3.84 -2.83
CA VAL A 218 -2.80 4.48 -1.74
C VAL A 218 -1.55 5.20 -2.26
N PRO A 219 -0.70 4.60 -3.12
CA PRO A 219 0.40 5.33 -3.75
C PRO A 219 -0.05 6.58 -4.53
N LEU A 220 -1.22 6.50 -5.19
CA LEU A 220 -1.78 7.62 -5.96
C LEU A 220 -2.18 8.78 -5.03
N ILE A 221 -2.88 8.50 -3.94
CA ILE A 221 -3.25 9.53 -2.96
C ILE A 221 -1.99 10.11 -2.33
N ASN A 222 -1.06 9.27 -1.87
CA ASN A 222 0.14 9.73 -1.18
C ASN A 222 1.03 10.62 -2.03
N PHE A 223 1.17 10.37 -3.35
CA PHE A 223 2.00 11.27 -4.17
C PHE A 223 1.32 12.63 -4.39
N VAL A 224 -0.01 12.66 -4.49
CA VAL A 224 -0.76 13.92 -4.60
C VAL A 224 -0.64 14.72 -3.31
N ASP A 225 -0.83 14.07 -2.15
CA ASP A 225 -0.66 14.70 -0.84
C ASP A 225 0.76 15.26 -0.67
N ASP A 226 1.79 14.48 -1.01
CA ASP A 226 3.18 14.93 -0.92
C ASP A 226 3.46 16.15 -1.82
N MET A 227 2.85 16.21 -3.01
CA MET A 227 2.99 17.39 -3.90
C MET A 227 2.29 18.62 -3.35
N ILE A 228 1.09 18.47 -2.80
CA ILE A 228 0.32 19.58 -2.20
C ILE A 228 1.06 20.12 -0.98
N ASP A 229 1.65 19.24 -0.19
CA ASP A 229 2.36 19.58 1.05
C ASP A 229 3.83 19.99 0.82
N ASN A 230 4.19 20.26 -0.44
CA ASN A 230 5.51 20.73 -0.86
C ASN A 230 6.68 19.74 -0.66
N HIS A 231 6.38 18.44 -0.49
CA HIS A 231 7.37 17.37 -0.49
C HIS A 231 7.66 16.88 -1.92
N LEU A 232 8.02 17.80 -2.83
CA LEU A 232 8.07 17.58 -4.28
C LEU A 232 8.94 16.39 -4.70
N LEU A 233 10.13 16.22 -4.10
CA LEU A 233 11.05 15.13 -4.48
C LEU A 233 10.47 13.75 -4.16
N VAL A 234 9.83 13.59 -3.02
CA VAL A 234 9.16 12.34 -2.64
C VAL A 234 7.93 12.14 -3.51
N GLY A 235 7.13 13.19 -3.70
CA GLY A 235 5.92 13.15 -4.53
C GLY A 235 6.23 12.73 -5.96
N ILE A 236 7.24 13.31 -6.62
CA ILE A 236 7.67 12.93 -7.98
C ILE A 236 8.13 11.46 -8.03
N THR A 237 8.91 11.01 -7.06
CA THR A 237 9.39 9.62 -7.03
C THR A 237 8.23 8.62 -6.83
N ARG A 238 7.27 8.94 -5.95
CA ARG A 238 6.04 8.15 -5.77
C ARG A 238 5.15 8.18 -7.00
N ALA A 239 5.02 9.33 -7.67
CA ALA A 239 4.28 9.45 -8.92
C ALA A 239 4.88 8.56 -10.02
N ALA A 240 6.21 8.61 -10.21
CA ALA A 240 6.89 7.76 -11.18
C ALA A 240 6.66 6.26 -10.88
N ASN A 241 6.77 5.83 -9.61
CA ASN A 241 6.47 4.47 -9.21
C ASN A 241 5.01 4.09 -9.50
N THR A 242 4.06 4.97 -9.21
CA THR A 242 2.63 4.77 -9.46
C THR A 242 2.34 4.64 -10.95
N VAL A 243 2.94 5.49 -11.79
CA VAL A 243 2.82 5.42 -13.25
C VAL A 243 3.37 4.11 -13.80
N MET A 244 4.50 3.62 -13.29
CA MET A 244 5.05 2.31 -13.67
C MET A 244 4.12 1.16 -13.27
N MET A 245 3.46 1.22 -12.12
CA MET A 245 2.47 0.21 -11.70
C MET A 245 1.26 0.20 -12.64
N VAL A 246 0.70 1.38 -12.93
CA VAL A 246 -0.44 1.54 -13.87
C VAL A 246 -0.05 1.11 -15.28
N GLY A 247 1.16 1.48 -15.73
CA GLY A 247 1.70 1.06 -17.03
C GLY A 247 1.82 -0.46 -17.15
N GLY A 248 2.35 -1.12 -16.11
CA GLY A 248 2.42 -2.60 -16.06
C GLY A 248 1.04 -3.25 -16.12
N MET A 249 0.06 -2.72 -15.37
CA MET A 249 -1.32 -3.19 -15.41
C MET A 249 -1.95 -2.99 -16.80
N ALA A 250 -1.84 -1.79 -17.36
CA ALA A 250 -2.39 -1.46 -18.68
C ALA A 250 -1.77 -2.33 -19.78
N PHE A 251 -0.45 -2.55 -19.73
CA PHE A 251 0.23 -3.44 -20.66
C PHE A 251 -0.30 -4.87 -20.57
N GLY A 252 -0.46 -5.42 -19.36
CA GLY A 252 -0.98 -6.77 -19.17
C GLY A 252 -2.39 -6.94 -19.71
N ILE A 253 -3.29 -5.99 -19.44
CA ILE A 253 -4.67 -5.98 -19.95
C ILE A 253 -4.66 -5.84 -21.48
N ALA A 254 -3.95 -4.84 -22.02
CA ALA A 254 -3.92 -4.56 -23.44
C ALA A 254 -3.35 -5.75 -24.25
N PHE A 255 -2.30 -6.39 -23.74
CA PHE A 255 -1.71 -7.58 -24.37
C PHE A 255 -2.68 -8.76 -24.36
N ALA A 256 -3.41 -9.01 -23.26
CA ALA A 256 -4.45 -10.01 -23.19
C ALA A 256 -5.54 -9.73 -24.22
N LEU A 257 -6.12 -8.53 -24.22
CA LEU A 257 -7.18 -8.14 -25.12
C LEU A 257 -6.74 -8.26 -26.58
N ARG A 258 -5.50 -7.84 -26.92
CA ARG A 258 -4.98 -7.95 -28.30
C ARG A 258 -4.91 -9.39 -28.79
N LEU A 259 -4.43 -10.31 -27.94
CA LEU A 259 -4.40 -11.74 -28.27
C LEU A 259 -5.82 -12.32 -28.44
N LEU A 260 -6.77 -11.85 -27.65
CA LEU A 260 -8.15 -12.32 -27.67
C LEU A 260 -8.90 -11.76 -28.87
N VAL A 261 -8.72 -10.47 -29.22
CA VAL A 261 -9.33 -9.83 -30.42
C VAL A 261 -8.82 -10.45 -31.71
N MET A 262 -7.59 -10.93 -31.77
CA MET A 262 -7.09 -11.66 -32.95
C MET A 262 -7.92 -12.92 -33.24
N ASN A 263 -8.57 -13.48 -32.22
CA ASN A 263 -9.42 -14.68 -32.36
C ASN A 263 -10.93 -14.35 -32.37
N ASP A 264 -11.35 -13.16 -31.93
CA ASP A 264 -12.76 -12.74 -31.93
C ASP A 264 -12.86 -11.23 -32.21
N VAL A 265 -13.13 -10.87 -33.48
CA VAL A 265 -13.24 -9.49 -33.96
C VAL A 265 -14.43 -8.75 -33.35
N THR A 266 -15.39 -9.46 -32.74
CA THR A 266 -16.60 -8.86 -32.16
C THR A 266 -16.40 -8.27 -30.74
N ILE A 267 -15.22 -8.45 -30.14
CA ILE A 267 -14.94 -7.97 -28.78
C ILE A 267 -15.10 -6.46 -28.67
N ASP A 268 -14.60 -5.68 -29.63
CA ASP A 268 -14.69 -4.22 -29.59
C ASP A 268 -16.14 -3.74 -29.59
N GLN A 269 -17.03 -4.41 -30.34
CA GLN A 269 -18.46 -4.11 -30.33
C GLN A 269 -19.09 -4.46 -28.99
N LYS A 270 -18.76 -5.62 -28.41
CA LYS A 270 -19.26 -6.07 -27.11
C LYS A 270 -18.81 -5.15 -25.95
N PHE A 271 -17.62 -4.56 -26.06
CA PHE A 271 -17.16 -3.55 -25.10
C PHE A 271 -17.89 -2.21 -25.26
N SER A 272 -18.21 -1.80 -26.49
CA SER A 272 -18.95 -0.55 -26.75
C SER A 272 -20.41 -0.62 -26.27
N GLU A 273 -20.99 -1.81 -26.21
CA GLU A 273 -22.35 -2.07 -25.72
C GLU A 273 -22.41 -2.27 -24.18
N LEU A 274 -21.27 -2.24 -23.49
CA LEU A 274 -21.17 -2.51 -22.06
C LEU A 274 -21.80 -1.36 -21.26
N SER A 275 -22.99 -1.60 -20.73
CA SER A 275 -23.69 -0.63 -19.88
C SER A 275 -23.26 -0.76 -18.43
N MET A 276 -22.69 0.32 -17.88
CA MET A 276 -22.39 0.43 -16.46
C MET A 276 -23.55 1.04 -15.64
N VAL A 277 -24.75 0.93 -16.14
CA VAL A 277 -25.93 1.51 -15.49
C VAL A 277 -26.44 0.54 -14.40
N PRO A 278 -26.67 1.03 -13.19
CA PRO A 278 -27.29 0.23 -12.12
C PRO A 278 -28.72 -0.21 -12.50
N HIS A 279 -28.97 -1.52 -12.45
CA HIS A 279 -30.27 -2.10 -12.77
C HIS A 279 -31.01 -2.66 -11.54
N ASP A 280 -30.29 -2.80 -10.42
CA ASP A 280 -30.84 -3.37 -9.18
C ASP A 280 -31.32 -2.30 -8.18
N ALA A 281 -31.98 -2.75 -7.12
CA ALA A 281 -32.37 -1.89 -6.02
C ALA A 281 -31.17 -1.35 -5.24
N TYR A 282 -31.23 -0.12 -4.73
CA TYR A 282 -30.11 0.55 -4.02
C TYR A 282 -29.51 -0.26 -2.87
N TRP A 283 -30.31 -1.08 -2.17
CA TRP A 283 -29.80 -1.92 -1.09
C TRP A 283 -28.82 -3.00 -1.58
N VAL A 284 -28.98 -3.50 -2.82
CA VAL A 284 -28.06 -4.48 -3.43
C VAL A 284 -26.69 -3.84 -3.62
N TYR A 285 -26.65 -2.60 -4.10
CA TYR A 285 -25.39 -1.84 -4.26
C TYR A 285 -24.79 -1.49 -2.90
N ALA A 286 -25.59 -1.18 -1.89
CA ALA A 286 -25.09 -0.95 -0.53
C ALA A 286 -24.39 -2.21 0.03
N VAL A 287 -24.99 -3.40 -0.17
CA VAL A 287 -24.37 -4.67 0.22
C VAL A 287 -23.08 -4.94 -0.57
N ALA A 288 -23.09 -4.73 -1.89
CA ALA A 288 -21.91 -4.91 -2.73
C ALA A 288 -20.77 -3.95 -2.33
N ALA A 289 -21.11 -2.69 -2.04
CA ALA A 289 -20.14 -1.70 -1.55
C ALA A 289 -19.56 -2.09 -0.18
N ALA A 290 -20.39 -2.60 0.74
CA ALA A 290 -19.95 -3.10 2.03
C ALA A 290 -18.97 -4.28 1.88
N ILE A 291 -19.29 -5.24 1.01
CA ILE A 291 -18.38 -6.37 0.70
C ILE A 291 -17.06 -5.86 0.12
N ALA A 292 -17.11 -4.91 -0.83
CA ALA A 292 -15.92 -4.32 -1.42
C ALA A 292 -15.05 -3.62 -0.35
N ALA A 293 -15.66 -2.80 0.50
CA ALA A 293 -14.96 -2.08 1.56
C ALA A 293 -14.29 -3.02 2.58
N MET A 294 -15.01 -4.04 3.05
CA MET A 294 -14.47 -5.05 3.97
C MET A 294 -13.30 -5.81 3.35
N GLY A 295 -13.41 -6.18 2.07
CA GLY A 295 -12.33 -6.87 1.38
C GLY A 295 -11.08 -6.00 1.24
N PHE A 296 -11.20 -4.72 0.91
CA PHE A 296 -10.06 -3.80 0.88
C PHE A 296 -9.48 -3.52 2.27
N ALA A 297 -10.29 -3.49 3.32
CA ALA A 297 -9.79 -3.36 4.70
C ALA A 297 -8.80 -4.49 5.04
N THR A 298 -9.07 -5.73 4.62
CA THR A 298 -8.12 -6.85 4.85
C THR A 298 -6.81 -6.70 4.08
N ILE A 299 -6.84 -6.15 2.84
CA ILE A 299 -5.63 -5.87 2.03
C ILE A 299 -4.75 -4.84 2.74
N PHE A 300 -5.35 -3.82 3.33
CA PHE A 300 -4.68 -2.72 4.00
C PHE A 300 -4.28 -3.05 5.44
N ASN A 301 -4.64 -4.24 5.93
CA ASN A 301 -4.39 -4.70 7.30
C ASN A 301 -4.95 -3.69 8.32
N VAL A 302 -6.24 -3.47 8.25
CA VAL A 302 -6.99 -2.59 9.18
C VAL A 302 -7.55 -3.42 10.32
#